data_ad99d58572ea84f5aaafb50064856eed
#
_entry.id   ad99d58572ea84f5aaafb50064856eed
#
_cell.length_a   1.000
_cell.length_b   1.000
_cell.length_c   1.000
_cell.angle_alpha   90.00
_cell.angle_beta   90.00
_cell.angle_gamma   90.00
#
_symmetry.space_group_name_H-M   'P 1'
#
loop_
_entity.id
_entity.type
_entity.pdbx_description
1 polymer ?
#
loop_
_entity_poly.entity_id
_entity_poly.type
_entity_poly.pdbx_seq_one_letter_code
_entity_poly.pdbx_strand_id
1 'polypeptide(L)'
;MADNAPDLHASVPPPGTESIVYPFAPPAPDASVVEVAPGILWLRMPMPMQLDHINIYLLRDGSGADAGWYIVDTGLNTSACKALWEEVVATRLDGLPLKGLVCTHFHYDHAGLARWLTDRYAIPLWMTHGEFFTMRALGERLPEPAPEGLVLF
;
A
#
# COMPACT_ATOMS: atom_id res chain seq x y z
N MET A 1 -0.16 -35.19 -32.20
CA MET A 1 -0.34 -35.42 -30.76
C MET A 1 1.02 -35.46 -30.15
N ALA A 2 1.45 -34.40 -29.53
CA ALA A 2 2.75 -34.30 -28.84
C ALA A 2 2.54 -34.73 -27.40
N ASP A 3 3.23 -35.80 -27.02
CA ASP A 3 3.23 -36.44 -25.72
C ASP A 3 3.95 -35.49 -24.72
N ASN A 4 3.19 -34.88 -23.81
CA ASN A 4 3.72 -33.97 -22.80
C ASN A 4 3.97 -34.75 -21.50
N ALA A 5 5.00 -35.64 -21.55
CA ALA A 5 5.44 -36.33 -20.35
C ALA A 5 6.10 -35.31 -19.38
N PRO A 6 5.80 -35.31 -18.08
CA PRO A 6 6.46 -34.45 -17.11
C PRO A 6 7.95 -34.82 -17.03
N ASP A 7 8.81 -33.80 -17.07
CA ASP A 7 10.27 -33.93 -16.91
C ASP A 7 10.58 -34.45 -15.49
N LEU A 8 10.89 -35.74 -15.39
CA LEU A 8 11.24 -36.45 -14.15
C LEU A 8 12.70 -36.17 -13.66
N HIS A 9 13.40 -35.25 -14.30
CA HIS A 9 14.76 -34.88 -13.94
C HIS A 9 14.89 -33.51 -13.24
N ALA A 10 13.83 -32.96 -12.70
CA ALA A 10 13.94 -31.81 -11.81
C ALA A 10 14.80 -32.23 -10.60
N SER A 11 16.06 -31.82 -10.59
CA SER A 11 17.02 -32.09 -9.51
C SER A 11 16.44 -31.52 -8.21
N VAL A 12 16.28 -32.39 -7.20
CA VAL A 12 15.89 -31.97 -5.85
C VAL A 12 16.99 -30.99 -5.36
N PRO A 13 16.65 -29.73 -5.03
CA PRO A 13 17.63 -28.79 -4.54
C PRO A 13 18.25 -29.31 -3.23
N PRO A 14 19.52 -28.99 -2.94
CA PRO A 14 20.16 -29.42 -1.71
C PRO A 14 19.41 -28.88 -0.48
N PRO A 15 19.42 -29.61 0.66
CA PRO A 15 18.74 -29.19 1.88
C PRO A 15 19.22 -27.80 2.32
N GLY A 16 18.28 -26.86 2.50
CA GLY A 16 18.55 -25.46 2.85
C GLY A 16 18.45 -24.47 1.68
N THR A 17 18.19 -24.92 0.45
CA THR A 17 17.88 -24.07 -0.71
C THR A 17 16.40 -24.15 -1.08
N GLU A 18 15.51 -24.02 -0.10
CA GLU A 18 14.09 -23.82 -0.43
C GLU A 18 13.95 -22.51 -1.18
N SER A 19 13.48 -22.59 -2.43
CA SER A 19 13.17 -21.39 -3.21
C SER A 19 12.02 -20.65 -2.54
N ILE A 20 12.13 -19.32 -2.41
CA ILE A 20 11.03 -18.49 -1.93
C ILE A 20 9.86 -18.67 -2.89
N VAL A 21 8.72 -19.10 -2.35
CA VAL A 21 7.47 -19.23 -3.11
C VAL A 21 6.64 -17.98 -2.92
N TYR A 22 6.25 -17.35 -4.02
CA TYR A 22 5.33 -16.20 -4.02
C TYR A 22 3.91 -16.73 -4.36
N PRO A 23 3.04 -16.91 -3.37
CA PRO A 23 1.73 -17.55 -3.58
C PRO A 23 0.75 -16.70 -4.39
N PHE A 24 1.01 -15.40 -4.50
CA PHE A 24 0.15 -14.46 -5.21
C PHE A 24 0.90 -13.76 -6.33
N ALA A 25 0.25 -13.61 -7.48
CA ALA A 25 0.71 -12.68 -8.50
C ALA A 25 0.56 -11.24 -7.97
N PRO A 26 1.58 -10.39 -8.11
CA PRO A 26 1.51 -9.03 -7.62
C PRO A 26 0.45 -8.21 -8.38
N PRO A 27 -0.34 -7.35 -7.70
CA PRO A 27 -1.23 -6.41 -8.38
C PRO A 27 -0.43 -5.41 -9.20
N ALA A 28 -1.00 -4.93 -10.30
CA ALA A 28 -0.45 -3.79 -11.03
C ALA A 28 -0.68 -2.48 -10.24
N PRO A 29 0.16 -1.44 -10.42
CA PRO A 29 -0.01 -0.14 -9.75
C PRO A 29 -1.07 0.73 -10.44
N ASP A 30 -2.28 0.20 -10.62
CA ASP A 30 -3.40 0.76 -11.39
C ASP A 30 -4.76 0.59 -10.67
N ALA A 31 -4.78 0.71 -9.36
CA ALA A 31 -5.93 0.41 -8.50
C ALA A 31 -6.37 -1.07 -8.50
N SER A 32 -5.59 -1.98 -9.07
CA SER A 32 -5.78 -3.42 -8.89
C SER A 32 -5.51 -3.83 -7.46
N VAL A 33 -6.31 -4.76 -6.95
CA VAL A 33 -6.15 -5.33 -5.60
C VAL A 33 -6.10 -6.85 -5.66
N VAL A 34 -5.35 -7.47 -4.75
CA VAL A 34 -5.30 -8.92 -4.55
C VAL A 34 -5.67 -9.21 -3.10
N GLU A 35 -6.68 -10.04 -2.87
CA GLU A 35 -6.99 -10.52 -1.52
C GLU A 35 -5.98 -11.61 -1.14
N VAL A 36 -5.10 -11.29 -0.20
CA VAL A 36 -4.01 -12.19 0.24
C VAL A 36 -4.41 -13.04 1.44
N ALA A 37 -5.44 -12.63 2.16
CA ALA A 37 -6.13 -13.40 3.20
C ALA A 37 -7.53 -12.81 3.35
N PRO A 38 -8.50 -13.53 3.96
CA PRO A 38 -9.85 -13.01 4.16
C PRO A 38 -9.84 -11.62 4.81
N GLY A 39 -10.34 -10.60 4.09
CA GLY A 39 -10.37 -9.22 4.55
C GLY A 39 -9.04 -8.48 4.51
N ILE A 40 -8.01 -9.01 3.84
CA ILE A 40 -6.74 -8.31 3.63
C ILE A 40 -6.50 -8.14 2.13
N LEU A 41 -6.60 -6.91 1.65
CA LEU A 41 -6.31 -6.56 0.27
C LEU A 41 -4.90 -5.97 0.16
N TRP A 42 -4.16 -6.44 -0.82
CA TRP A 42 -2.87 -5.91 -1.23
C TRP A 42 -3.02 -5.10 -2.51
N LEU A 43 -2.45 -3.91 -2.53
CA LEU A 43 -2.33 -3.06 -3.72
C LEU A 43 -0.94 -2.46 -3.82
N ARG A 44 -0.62 -1.88 -4.96
CA ARG A 44 0.65 -1.18 -5.21
C ARG A 44 0.40 0.26 -5.58
N MET A 45 1.17 1.18 -4.97
CA MET A 45 1.23 2.58 -5.36
C MET A 45 2.50 2.85 -6.15
N PRO A 46 2.44 3.56 -7.28
CA PRO A 46 3.59 3.80 -8.13
C PRO A 46 4.58 4.75 -7.48
N MET A 47 5.86 4.52 -7.75
CA MET A 47 6.96 5.41 -7.39
C MET A 47 7.79 5.75 -8.63
N PRO A 48 8.19 7.03 -8.84
CA PRO A 48 8.97 7.45 -10.01
C PRO A 48 10.49 7.26 -9.79
N MET A 49 10.89 6.06 -9.38
CA MET A 49 12.30 5.74 -9.10
C MET A 49 12.60 4.28 -9.44
N GLN A 50 13.83 3.82 -9.17
CA GLN A 50 14.26 2.46 -9.49
C GLN A 50 13.40 1.39 -8.78
N LEU A 51 13.03 1.62 -7.53
CA LEU A 51 11.92 0.92 -6.88
C LEU A 51 10.64 1.58 -7.36
N ASP A 52 9.95 0.95 -8.30
CA ASP A 52 8.84 1.54 -9.06
C ASP A 52 7.49 1.50 -8.36
N HIS A 53 7.40 0.89 -7.19
CA HIS A 53 6.17 0.80 -6.41
C HIS A 53 6.43 0.57 -4.92
N ILE A 54 5.41 0.85 -4.12
CA ILE A 54 5.30 0.45 -2.71
C ILE A 54 4.07 -0.43 -2.52
N ASN A 55 4.19 -1.42 -1.65
CA ASN A 55 3.09 -2.28 -1.24
C ASN A 55 2.25 -1.62 -0.15
N ILE A 56 0.95 -1.56 -0.36
CA ILE A 56 -0.04 -1.01 0.55
C ILE A 56 -1.04 -2.10 0.89
N TYR A 57 -1.60 -2.05 2.09
CA TYR A 57 -2.61 -3.00 2.52
C TYR A 57 -3.87 -2.30 3.00
N LEU A 58 -5.00 -2.96 2.74
CA LEU A 58 -6.29 -2.60 3.31
C LEU A 58 -6.76 -3.74 4.20
N LEU A 59 -7.15 -3.43 5.41
CA LEU A 59 -7.60 -4.40 6.41
C LEU A 59 -9.08 -4.17 6.68
N ARG A 60 -9.89 -5.18 6.40
CA ARG A 60 -11.31 -5.15 6.74
C ARG A 60 -11.51 -5.37 8.23
N ASP A 61 -12.33 -4.55 8.83
CA ASP A 61 -12.67 -4.61 10.24
C ASP A 61 -14.17 -4.46 10.46
N GLY A 62 -14.67 -5.09 11.52
CA GLY A 62 -16.08 -5.06 11.88
C GLY A 62 -16.98 -5.93 11.02
N SER A 63 -18.28 -5.89 11.30
CA SER A 63 -19.31 -6.62 10.57
C SER A 63 -20.63 -5.84 10.55
N GLY A 64 -21.50 -6.13 9.58
CA GLY A 64 -22.79 -5.44 9.45
C GLY A 64 -22.60 -3.93 9.31
N ALA A 65 -23.29 -3.16 10.13
CA ALA A 65 -23.26 -1.68 10.09
C ALA A 65 -21.94 -1.07 10.57
N ASP A 66 -21.10 -1.84 11.28
CA ASP A 66 -19.79 -1.38 11.76
C ASP A 66 -18.64 -1.83 10.82
N ALA A 67 -18.93 -2.48 9.70
CA ALA A 67 -17.92 -2.91 8.76
C ALA A 67 -17.26 -1.72 8.07
N GLY A 68 -15.94 -1.81 7.84
CA GLY A 68 -15.17 -0.79 7.14
C GLY A 68 -13.73 -1.23 6.92
N TRP A 69 -12.89 -0.33 6.43
CA TRP A 69 -11.52 -0.63 6.05
C TRP A 69 -10.51 0.28 6.74
N TYR A 70 -9.43 -0.28 7.20
CA TYR A 70 -8.22 0.45 7.60
C TYR A 70 -7.20 0.43 6.47
N ILE A 71 -6.55 1.57 6.24
CA ILE A 71 -5.41 1.70 5.33
C ILE A 71 -4.13 1.46 6.13
N VAL A 72 -3.18 0.71 5.57
CA VAL A 72 -1.82 0.58 6.08
C VAL A 72 -0.85 1.14 5.05
N ASP A 73 -0.22 2.26 5.38
CA ASP A 73 0.62 3.11 4.54
C ASP A 73 -0.12 3.79 3.36
N THR A 74 0.53 4.74 2.68
CA THR A 74 -0.21 5.68 1.83
C THR A 74 0.28 5.82 0.39
N GLY A 75 1.56 5.65 0.13
CA GLY A 75 2.20 6.06 -1.12
C GLY A 75 2.67 7.51 -1.10
N LEU A 76 3.32 7.92 -2.19
CA LEU A 76 3.85 9.26 -2.41
C LEU A 76 2.72 10.30 -2.56
N ASN A 77 2.96 11.52 -2.10
CA ASN A 77 2.04 12.64 -2.31
C ASN A 77 2.10 13.18 -3.75
N THR A 78 1.59 12.38 -4.68
CA THR A 78 1.48 12.73 -6.10
C THR A 78 0.03 12.74 -6.55
N SER A 79 -0.26 13.46 -7.65
CA SER A 79 -1.59 13.43 -8.27
C SER A 79 -1.99 12.04 -8.73
N ALA A 80 -1.04 11.25 -9.22
CA ALA A 80 -1.27 9.87 -9.65
C ALA A 80 -1.70 8.98 -8.49
N CYS A 81 -0.99 9.01 -7.35
CA CYS A 81 -1.37 8.23 -6.17
C CYS A 81 -2.72 8.68 -5.57
N LYS A 82 -3.02 10.00 -5.61
CA LYS A 82 -4.34 10.51 -5.18
C LYS A 82 -5.47 9.97 -6.05
N ALA A 83 -5.30 9.99 -7.37
CA ALA A 83 -6.29 9.46 -8.30
C ALA A 83 -6.52 7.95 -8.10
N LEU A 84 -5.43 7.18 -7.88
CA LEU A 84 -5.52 5.75 -7.56
C LEU A 84 -6.27 5.51 -6.25
N TRP A 85 -6.02 6.31 -5.21
CA TRP A 85 -6.77 6.20 -3.96
C TRP A 85 -8.27 6.50 -4.16
N GLU A 86 -8.62 7.52 -4.92
CA GLU A 86 -10.03 7.83 -5.23
C GLU A 86 -10.69 6.66 -5.97
N GLU A 87 -10.00 6.04 -6.92
CA GLU A 87 -10.50 4.87 -7.64
C GLU A 87 -10.64 3.64 -6.73
N VAL A 88 -9.64 3.32 -5.90
CA VAL A 88 -9.68 2.21 -4.95
C VAL A 88 -10.88 2.36 -4.01
N VAL A 89 -11.05 3.54 -3.41
CA VAL A 89 -12.16 3.79 -2.48
C VAL A 89 -13.51 3.67 -3.19
N ALA A 90 -13.61 4.15 -4.42
CA ALA A 90 -14.86 4.10 -5.18
C ALA A 90 -15.24 2.68 -5.66
N THR A 91 -14.24 1.80 -5.91
CA THR A 91 -14.49 0.57 -6.68
C THR A 91 -14.07 -0.73 -5.98
N ARG A 92 -13.25 -0.69 -4.93
CA ARG A 92 -12.63 -1.90 -4.32
C ARG A 92 -13.06 -2.17 -2.88
N LEU A 93 -13.80 -1.27 -2.25
CA LEU A 93 -14.14 -1.37 -0.83
C LEU A 93 -15.58 -1.85 -0.60
N ASP A 94 -16.27 -2.37 -1.60
CA ASP A 94 -17.65 -2.86 -1.52
C ASP A 94 -18.64 -1.82 -0.97
N GLY A 95 -18.37 -0.53 -1.20
CA GLY A 95 -19.15 0.58 -0.66
C GLY A 95 -19.00 0.80 0.85
N LEU A 96 -18.08 0.08 1.51
CA LEU A 96 -17.80 0.24 2.93
C LEU A 96 -16.89 1.45 3.18
N PRO A 97 -17.08 2.15 4.32
CA PRO A 97 -16.29 3.33 4.65
C PRO A 97 -14.85 2.98 5.03
N LEU A 98 -13.96 3.97 4.87
CA LEU A 98 -12.67 3.97 5.54
C LEU A 98 -12.88 4.31 7.02
N LYS A 99 -12.22 3.57 7.92
CA LYS A 99 -12.29 3.73 9.38
C LYS A 99 -11.05 4.41 9.96
N GLY A 100 -9.91 4.31 9.28
CA GLY A 100 -8.67 4.89 9.76
C GLY A 100 -7.47 4.59 8.86
N LEU A 101 -6.37 5.26 9.16
CA LEU A 101 -5.08 5.12 8.51
C LEU A 101 -4.02 4.76 9.53
N VAL A 102 -3.25 3.73 9.27
CA VAL A 102 -2.05 3.35 10.03
C VAL A 102 -0.83 3.62 9.15
N CYS A 103 0.09 4.47 9.59
CA CYS A 103 1.39 4.61 8.95
C CYS A 103 2.44 3.84 9.75
N THR A 104 3.15 2.94 9.06
CA THR A 104 4.18 2.10 9.69
C THR A 104 5.37 2.93 10.13
N HIS A 105 5.80 3.90 9.32
CA HIS A 105 6.91 4.80 9.62
C HIS A 105 6.86 6.10 8.80
N PHE A 106 7.79 7.02 9.07
CA PHE A 106 7.77 8.42 8.59
C PHE A 106 8.16 8.62 7.13
N HIS A 107 8.74 7.64 6.44
CA HIS A 107 9.19 7.83 5.07
C HIS A 107 8.05 8.30 4.15
N TYR A 108 8.38 9.15 3.21
CA TYR A 108 7.41 9.84 2.35
C TYR A 108 6.61 8.90 1.43
N ASP A 109 7.11 7.73 1.12
CA ASP A 109 6.41 6.68 0.38
C ASP A 109 5.42 5.89 1.26
N HIS A 110 5.55 5.95 2.59
CA HIS A 110 4.65 5.33 3.57
C HIS A 110 3.68 6.33 4.20
N ALA A 111 4.10 7.54 4.48
CA ALA A 111 3.29 8.56 5.15
C ALA A 111 2.97 9.80 4.28
N GLY A 112 3.43 9.82 3.02
CA GLY A 112 3.35 10.99 2.14
C GLY A 112 1.95 11.51 1.87
N LEU A 113 0.94 10.65 1.83
CA LEU A 113 -0.45 11.04 1.64
C LEU A 113 -1.26 11.05 2.95
N ALA A 114 -0.63 10.85 4.13
CA ALA A 114 -1.37 10.71 5.37
C ALA A 114 -2.31 11.89 5.63
N ARG A 115 -1.82 13.13 5.52
CA ARG A 115 -2.66 14.32 5.69
C ARG A 115 -3.79 14.38 4.67
N TRP A 116 -3.48 14.14 3.39
CA TRP A 116 -4.50 14.21 2.34
C TRP A 116 -5.61 13.15 2.57
N LEU A 117 -5.25 11.92 2.93
CA LEU A 117 -6.21 10.85 3.22
C LEU A 117 -7.07 11.17 4.44
N THR A 118 -6.45 11.63 5.54
CA THR A 118 -7.19 11.99 6.75
C THR A 118 -8.15 13.15 6.52
N ASP A 119 -7.71 14.18 5.80
CA ASP A 119 -8.56 15.34 5.48
C ASP A 119 -9.68 14.97 4.48
N ARG A 120 -9.34 14.17 3.44
CA ARG A 120 -10.27 13.82 2.36
C ARG A 120 -11.40 12.90 2.80
N TYR A 121 -11.10 11.95 3.70
CA TYR A 121 -12.04 10.93 4.15
C TYR A 121 -12.48 11.08 5.61
N ALA A 122 -12.03 12.12 6.30
CA ALA A 122 -12.32 12.41 7.70
C ALA A 122 -12.01 11.22 8.64
N ILE A 123 -10.88 10.55 8.42
CA ILE A 123 -10.44 9.38 9.17
C ILE A 123 -9.27 9.71 10.11
N PRO A 124 -9.15 9.02 11.27
CA PRO A 124 -8.01 9.19 12.17
C PRO A 124 -6.71 8.59 11.59
N LEU A 125 -5.57 9.22 11.97
CA LEU A 125 -4.23 8.70 11.73
C LEU A 125 -3.71 7.99 13.00
N TRP A 126 -3.14 6.81 12.82
CA TRP A 126 -2.46 6.03 13.83
C TRP A 126 -1.02 5.80 13.42
N MET A 127 -0.11 6.26 14.28
CA MET A 127 1.32 6.23 14.06
C MET A 127 2.02 6.26 15.41
N THR A 128 3.21 5.69 15.53
CA THR A 128 3.97 5.81 16.78
C THR A 128 4.43 7.26 17.01
N HIS A 129 4.60 7.67 18.25
CA HIS A 129 5.06 9.02 18.60
C HIS A 129 6.40 9.36 17.93
N GLY A 130 7.34 8.40 17.94
CA GLY A 130 8.66 8.62 17.34
C GLY A 130 8.57 8.93 15.85
N GLU A 131 7.80 8.14 15.12
CA GLU A 131 7.60 8.29 13.69
C GLU A 131 6.84 9.61 13.36
N PHE A 132 5.79 9.92 14.12
CA PHE A 132 5.02 11.13 13.93
C PHE A 132 5.87 12.40 14.13
N PHE A 133 6.65 12.48 15.22
CA PHE A 133 7.48 13.64 15.48
C PHE A 133 8.66 13.73 14.52
N THR A 134 9.23 12.60 14.07
CA THR A 134 10.27 12.59 13.04
C THR A 134 9.73 13.13 11.72
N MET A 135 8.57 12.67 11.29
CA MET A 135 7.89 13.16 10.09
C MET A 135 7.65 14.68 10.16
N ARG A 136 7.15 15.18 11.29
CA ARG A 136 6.91 16.61 11.51
C ARG A 136 8.21 17.42 11.46
N ALA A 137 9.25 16.98 12.15
CA ALA A 137 10.54 17.65 12.20
C ALA A 137 11.24 17.68 10.84
N LEU A 138 11.10 16.66 10.02
CA LEU A 138 11.66 16.63 8.66
C LEU A 138 10.85 17.50 7.71
N GLY A 139 9.52 17.49 7.79
CA GLY A 139 8.65 18.33 6.97
C GLY A 139 8.91 19.83 7.15
N GLU A 140 9.27 20.28 8.36
CA GLU A 140 9.62 21.68 8.65
C GLU A 140 11.01 22.11 8.12
N ARG A 141 11.87 21.14 7.77
CA ARG A 141 13.25 21.43 7.28
C ARG A 141 13.38 21.50 5.77
N LEU A 142 12.33 21.16 5.04
CA LEU A 142 12.38 21.19 3.59
C LEU A 142 12.13 22.61 3.10
N PRO A 143 13.02 23.15 2.23
CA PRO A 143 12.79 24.46 1.62
C PRO A 143 11.54 24.42 0.75
N GLU A 144 10.73 25.44 0.83
CA GLU A 144 9.66 25.68 -0.14
C GLU A 144 10.23 26.39 -1.38
N PRO A 145 9.76 26.06 -2.58
CA PRO A 145 8.79 24.99 -2.87
C PRO A 145 9.45 23.60 -2.87
N ALA A 146 8.74 22.62 -2.36
CA ALA A 146 9.12 21.22 -2.58
C ALA A 146 9.19 20.94 -4.10
N PRO A 147 10.06 20.02 -4.55
CA PRO A 147 10.12 19.64 -5.96
C PRO A 147 8.72 19.36 -6.51
N GLU A 148 8.44 19.85 -7.74
CA GLU A 148 7.12 19.69 -8.34
C GLU A 148 6.62 18.24 -8.22
N GLY A 149 5.48 18.05 -7.59
CA GLY A 149 4.84 16.76 -7.38
C GLY A 149 5.11 16.06 -6.06
N LEU A 150 6.03 16.54 -5.21
CA LEU A 150 6.28 15.99 -3.90
C LEU A 150 5.96 17.02 -2.81
N VAL A 151 4.82 16.90 -2.18
CA VAL A 151 4.48 17.68 -0.99
C VAL A 151 4.74 16.78 0.21
N LEU A 152 5.83 17.04 0.92
CA LEU A 152 6.04 16.53 2.27
C LEU A 152 5.31 17.46 3.23
N PHE A 153 4.69 16.93 4.26
CA PHE A 153 3.79 17.61 5.22
C PHE A 153 4.34 18.87 5.83
#